data_f30c5fab7c1d2827ef52c9e12c1d58a5
#
_entry.id   f30c5fab7c1d2827ef52c9e12c1d58a5
#
_cell.length_a   1.000
_cell.length_b   1.000
_cell.length_c   1.000
_cell.angle_alpha   90.00
_cell.angle_beta   90.00
_cell.angle_gamma   90.00
#
_symmetry.space_group_name_H-M   'P 1'
#
loop_
_entity.id
_entity.type
_entity.pdbx_description
1 polymer ?
#
loop_
_entity_poly.entity_id
_entity_poly.type
_entity_poly.pdbx_seq_one_letter_code
_entity_poly.pdbx_strand_id
1 'polypeptide(L)'
;AMGGGMPIGGIACTDRVATAFGPGTHGSTYAGHPVSCAASLAVLRELKAGKWPENAKKVGDYFAAELAKMPHVVTVRHRGLFVGVVLEDGINAVEVKRHCIKNHFLVTAIGANIIRMVPPLTIREVDCDEAVARLSKSINEVAEGK
;
A
#
# COMPACT_ATOMS: atom_id res chain seq x y z
N ALA A 1 -4.05 -4.03 6.44
CA ALA A 1 -5.17 -4.97 6.35
C ALA A 1 -5.69 -5.32 7.75
N MET A 2 -6.93 -4.99 8.03
CA MET A 2 -7.54 -5.15 9.36
C MET A 2 -7.55 -6.60 9.87
N GLY A 3 -7.57 -7.58 8.98
CA GLY A 3 -7.59 -9.01 9.31
C GLY A 3 -6.25 -9.73 9.20
N GLY A 4 -5.13 -9.02 8.98
CA GLY A 4 -3.79 -9.64 8.88
C GLY A 4 -3.67 -10.72 7.80
N GLY A 5 -4.47 -10.65 6.74
CA GLY A 5 -4.56 -11.63 5.66
C GLY A 5 -5.92 -12.35 5.62
N MET A 6 -6.66 -12.36 6.71
CA MET A 6 -8.04 -12.87 6.71
C MET A 6 -9.01 -11.83 6.13
N PRO A 7 -9.98 -12.25 5.29
CA PRO A 7 -10.94 -11.34 4.69
C PRO A 7 -11.90 -10.79 5.76
N ILE A 8 -11.85 -9.49 5.98
CA ILE A 8 -12.73 -8.77 6.89
C ILE A 8 -12.80 -7.31 6.46
N GLY A 9 -13.97 -6.71 6.57
CA GLY A 9 -14.20 -5.29 6.41
C GLY A 9 -15.01 -4.75 7.58
N GLY A 10 -14.96 -3.44 7.78
CA GLY A 10 -15.71 -2.77 8.82
C GLY A 10 -16.01 -1.34 8.41
N ILE A 11 -17.10 -0.80 8.93
CA ILE A 11 -17.46 0.61 8.83
C ILE A 11 -17.59 1.20 10.23
N ALA A 12 -17.20 2.44 10.38
CA ALA A 12 -17.54 3.26 11.53
C ALA A 12 -18.31 4.49 11.02
N CYS A 13 -19.40 4.84 11.67
CA CYS A 13 -20.21 5.98 11.28
C CYS A 13 -20.74 6.71 12.52
N THR A 14 -21.23 7.93 12.31
CA THR A 14 -21.94 8.68 13.35
C THR A 14 -23.34 8.12 13.56
N ASP A 15 -23.93 8.38 14.71
CA ASP A 15 -25.31 7.95 15.03
C ASP A 15 -26.32 8.40 13.97
N ARG A 16 -26.14 9.61 13.43
CA ARG A 16 -26.98 10.15 12.35
C ARG A 16 -26.96 9.26 11.09
N VAL A 17 -25.79 8.71 10.74
CA VAL A 17 -25.67 7.81 9.58
C VAL A 17 -26.13 6.40 9.95
N ALA A 18 -25.91 5.97 11.19
CA ALA A 18 -26.34 4.67 11.69
C ALA A 18 -27.87 4.45 11.58
N THR A 19 -28.66 5.53 11.65
CA THR A 19 -30.13 5.44 11.48
C THR A 19 -30.58 4.95 10.11
N ALA A 20 -29.71 4.98 9.10
CA ALA A 20 -30.00 4.42 7.77
C ALA A 20 -29.94 2.89 7.73
N PHE A 21 -29.36 2.27 8.76
CA PHE A 21 -29.23 0.82 8.87
C PHE A 21 -30.29 0.27 9.81
N GLY A 22 -31.11 -0.65 9.31
CA GLY A 22 -32.16 -1.32 10.08
C GLY A 22 -32.22 -2.79 9.71
N PRO A 23 -33.10 -3.57 10.37
CA PRO A 23 -33.30 -4.97 10.03
C PRO A 23 -33.62 -5.15 8.55
N GLY A 24 -32.89 -6.01 7.86
CA GLY A 24 -33.07 -6.32 6.44
C GLY A 24 -32.48 -5.31 5.44
N THR A 25 -31.91 -4.19 5.87
CA THR A 25 -31.34 -3.19 4.96
C THR A 25 -29.91 -3.51 4.51
N HIS A 26 -29.22 -4.36 5.26
CA HIS A 26 -27.85 -4.79 4.97
C HIS A 26 -27.62 -6.20 5.49
N GLY A 27 -26.83 -6.99 4.76
CA GLY A 27 -26.46 -8.34 5.16
C GLY A 27 -25.21 -8.82 4.42
N SER A 28 -24.53 -9.79 5.02
CA SER A 28 -23.41 -10.49 4.42
C SER A 28 -23.31 -11.90 4.97
N THR A 29 -23.15 -12.88 4.10
CA THR A 29 -23.02 -14.30 4.47
C THR A 29 -21.82 -14.54 5.41
N TYR A 30 -20.74 -13.78 5.24
CA TYR A 30 -19.51 -13.94 6.02
C TYR A 30 -19.29 -12.86 7.08
N ALA A 31 -20.28 -11.99 7.33
CA ALA A 31 -20.20 -10.99 8.38
C ALA A 31 -20.01 -11.65 9.74
N GLY A 32 -19.06 -11.14 10.53
CA GLY A 32 -18.80 -11.68 11.86
C GLY A 32 -18.15 -13.07 11.89
N HIS A 33 -17.54 -13.52 10.79
CA HIS A 33 -16.87 -14.83 10.74
C HIS A 33 -15.82 -14.94 11.88
N PRO A 34 -15.93 -15.95 12.78
CA PRO A 34 -15.16 -15.98 14.03
C PRO A 34 -13.65 -15.92 13.84
N VAL A 35 -13.11 -16.65 12.85
CA VAL A 35 -11.66 -16.67 12.58
C VAL A 35 -11.19 -15.30 12.11
N SER A 36 -11.93 -14.66 11.20
CA SER A 36 -11.60 -13.31 10.72
C SER A 36 -11.68 -12.27 11.84
N CYS A 37 -12.67 -12.38 12.72
CA CYS A 37 -12.81 -11.51 13.89
C CYS A 37 -11.65 -11.71 14.88
N ALA A 38 -11.25 -12.95 15.16
CA ALA A 38 -10.12 -13.26 16.03
C ALA A 38 -8.80 -12.71 15.45
N ALA A 39 -8.57 -12.89 14.14
CA ALA A 39 -7.43 -12.32 13.45
C ALA A 39 -7.42 -10.78 13.50
N SER A 40 -8.57 -10.15 13.26
CA SER A 40 -8.70 -8.70 13.36
C SER A 40 -8.44 -8.18 14.77
N LEU A 41 -8.92 -8.85 15.80
CA LEU A 41 -8.63 -8.49 17.19
C LEU A 41 -7.14 -8.57 17.51
N ALA A 42 -6.44 -9.59 17.00
CA ALA A 42 -4.99 -9.71 17.16
C ALA A 42 -4.26 -8.54 16.48
N VAL A 43 -4.61 -8.21 15.24
CA VAL A 43 -4.05 -7.05 14.51
C VAL A 43 -4.31 -5.74 15.22
N LEU A 44 -5.54 -5.50 15.70
CA LEU A 44 -5.88 -4.26 16.39
C LEU A 44 -5.15 -4.12 17.75
N ARG A 45 -4.97 -5.23 18.47
CA ARG A 45 -4.17 -5.25 19.70
C ARG A 45 -2.71 -4.91 19.40
N GLU A 46 -2.14 -5.51 18.37
CA GLU A 46 -0.77 -5.24 17.94
C GLU A 46 -0.60 -3.78 17.49
N LEU A 47 -1.53 -3.23 16.69
CA LEU A 47 -1.52 -1.83 16.30
C LEU A 47 -1.60 -0.86 17.49
N LYS A 48 -2.33 -1.25 18.56
CA LYS A 48 -2.45 -0.44 19.77
C LYS A 48 -1.21 -0.55 20.68
N ALA A 49 -0.62 -1.73 20.77
CA ALA A 49 0.53 -2.00 21.63
C ALA A 49 1.85 -1.57 21.00
N GLY A 50 2.00 -1.77 19.69
CA GLY A 50 3.17 -1.39 18.92
C GLY A 50 3.11 0.05 18.43
N LYS A 51 4.25 0.60 18.05
CA LYS A 51 4.38 1.94 17.48
C LYS A 51 4.32 1.90 15.94
N TRP A 52 3.43 1.08 15.39
CA TRP A 52 3.35 0.84 13.95
C TRP A 52 2.86 2.06 13.14
N PRO A 53 1.91 2.88 13.62
CA PRO A 53 1.57 4.12 12.93
C PRO A 53 2.73 5.12 12.88
N GLU A 54 3.51 5.22 13.96
CA GLU A 54 4.70 6.07 14.04
C GLU A 54 5.81 5.53 13.13
N ASN A 55 6.03 4.21 13.11
CA ASN A 55 6.97 3.57 12.19
C ASN A 55 6.55 3.82 10.74
N ALA A 56 5.28 3.63 10.41
CA ALA A 56 4.75 3.88 9.08
C ALA A 56 4.95 5.32 8.63
N LYS A 57 4.82 6.29 9.53
CA LYS A 57 5.12 7.69 9.23
C LYS A 57 6.61 7.90 8.99
N LYS A 58 7.46 7.50 9.94
CA LYS A 58 8.93 7.70 9.86
C LYS A 58 9.52 7.04 8.62
N VAL A 59 9.26 5.75 8.43
CA VAL A 59 9.81 4.98 7.32
C VAL A 59 9.17 5.39 6.00
N GLY A 60 7.90 5.79 6.02
CA GLY A 60 7.21 6.32 4.84
C GLY A 60 7.78 7.64 4.36
N ASP A 61 8.10 8.57 5.28
CA ASP A 61 8.77 9.84 4.96
C ASP A 61 10.16 9.58 4.34
N TYR A 62 10.94 8.66 4.93
CA TYR A 62 12.23 8.22 4.38
C TYR A 62 12.07 7.62 2.98
N PHE A 63 11.19 6.65 2.83
CA PHE A 63 10.96 5.97 1.55
C PHE A 63 10.56 6.93 0.44
N ALA A 64 9.65 7.86 0.73
CA ALA A 64 9.22 8.87 -0.24
C ALA A 64 10.37 9.80 -0.65
N ALA A 65 11.24 10.17 0.29
CA ALA A 65 12.42 10.99 0.02
C ALA A 65 13.43 10.27 -0.90
N GLU A 66 13.66 8.96 -0.69
CA GLU A 66 14.55 8.18 -1.55
C GLU A 66 13.95 7.95 -2.95
N LEU A 67 12.66 7.65 -3.04
CA LEU A 67 11.95 7.52 -4.32
C LEU A 67 11.97 8.80 -5.15
N ALA A 68 11.86 9.96 -4.51
CA ALA A 68 11.87 11.26 -5.18
C ALA A 68 13.22 11.63 -5.82
N LYS A 69 14.31 10.95 -5.42
CA LYS A 69 15.64 11.14 -6.03
C LYS A 69 15.85 10.33 -7.30
N MET A 70 14.95 9.40 -7.59
CA MET A 70 15.10 8.49 -8.73
C MET A 70 14.90 9.23 -10.06
N PRO A 71 15.64 8.86 -11.11
CA PRO A 71 15.37 9.35 -12.47
C PRO A 71 13.96 8.93 -12.92
N HIS A 72 13.38 9.71 -13.80
CA HIS A 72 12.04 9.48 -14.36
C HIS A 72 10.87 9.54 -13.36
N VAL A 73 11.11 10.07 -12.17
CA VAL A 73 10.07 10.32 -11.16
C VAL A 73 9.74 11.81 -11.14
N VAL A 74 8.48 12.14 -11.46
CA VAL A 74 7.98 13.52 -11.44
C VAL A 74 7.65 13.96 -10.02
N THR A 75 6.98 13.10 -9.26
CA THR A 75 6.60 13.37 -7.88
C THR A 75 6.24 12.10 -7.14
N VAL A 76 6.38 12.13 -5.82
CA VAL A 76 5.96 11.07 -4.93
C VAL A 76 4.87 11.60 -4.01
N ARG A 77 3.73 10.91 -3.98
CA ARG A 77 2.61 11.21 -3.08
C ARG A 77 2.55 10.10 -2.04
N HIS A 78 2.53 10.47 -0.77
CA HIS A 78 2.45 9.45 0.27
C HIS A 78 1.68 9.91 1.51
N ARG A 79 1.19 8.92 2.24
CA ARG A 79 0.70 9.07 3.60
C ARG A 79 1.17 7.86 4.40
N GLY A 80 2.19 8.05 5.22
CA GLY A 80 2.92 6.92 5.79
C GLY A 80 3.43 6.01 4.67
N LEU A 81 3.21 4.73 4.78
CA LEU A 81 3.62 3.71 3.81
C LEU A 81 2.64 3.48 2.65
N PHE A 82 1.60 4.29 2.52
CA PHE A 82 0.76 4.31 1.33
C PHE A 82 1.39 5.28 0.32
N VAL A 83 2.09 4.74 -0.68
CA VAL A 83 2.97 5.50 -1.57
C VAL A 83 2.53 5.37 -3.01
N GLY A 84 2.49 6.50 -3.72
CA GLY A 84 2.26 6.59 -5.15
C GLY A 84 3.40 7.36 -5.83
N VAL A 85 4.08 6.72 -6.76
CA VAL A 85 5.16 7.31 -7.57
C VAL A 85 4.60 7.68 -8.93
N VAL A 86 4.64 8.95 -9.27
CA VAL A 86 4.22 9.45 -10.58
C VAL A 86 5.44 9.49 -11.49
N LEU A 87 5.36 8.79 -12.60
CA LEU A 87 6.42 8.68 -13.59
C LEU A 87 6.27 9.76 -14.67
N GLU A 88 7.36 10.06 -15.36
CA GLU A 88 7.37 10.94 -16.53
C GLU A 88 6.46 10.44 -17.64
N ASP A 89 5.98 11.37 -18.46
CA ASP A 89 5.20 11.04 -19.63
C ASP A 89 6.00 10.16 -20.59
N GLY A 90 5.35 9.14 -21.13
CA GLY A 90 5.98 8.15 -22.02
C GLY A 90 6.45 6.88 -21.28
N ILE A 91 6.58 6.88 -19.97
CA ILE A 91 6.90 5.68 -19.19
C ILE A 91 5.62 5.00 -18.70
N ASN A 92 5.32 3.85 -19.30
CA ASN A 92 4.09 3.11 -19.00
C ASN A 92 4.21 2.32 -17.70
N ALA A 93 3.37 2.67 -16.72
CA ALA A 93 3.35 2.02 -15.40
C ALA A 93 3.04 0.51 -15.46
N VAL A 94 2.29 0.05 -16.46
CA VAL A 94 2.00 -1.39 -16.64
C VAL A 94 3.25 -2.14 -17.09
N GLU A 95 4.05 -1.56 -17.97
CA GLU A 95 5.33 -2.14 -18.39
C GLU A 95 6.33 -2.13 -17.22
N VAL A 96 6.44 -1.01 -16.47
CA VAL A 96 7.26 -0.95 -15.26
C VAL A 96 6.86 -2.05 -14.27
N LYS A 97 5.54 -2.26 -14.04
CA LYS A 97 5.06 -3.37 -13.20
C LYS A 97 5.53 -4.74 -13.70
N ARG A 98 5.50 -4.97 -15.03
CA ARG A 98 5.97 -6.24 -15.62
C ARG A 98 7.47 -6.46 -15.36
N HIS A 99 8.28 -5.40 -15.51
CA HIS A 99 9.70 -5.43 -15.20
C HIS A 99 9.96 -5.60 -13.70
N CYS A 100 9.18 -4.96 -12.83
CA CYS A 100 9.25 -5.20 -11.39
C CYS A 100 9.05 -6.69 -11.05
N ILE A 101 8.07 -7.36 -11.68
CA ILE A 101 7.85 -8.80 -11.46
C ILE A 101 9.07 -9.62 -11.88
N LYS A 102 9.68 -9.31 -13.03
CA LYS A 102 10.94 -9.96 -13.48
C LYS A 102 12.09 -9.71 -12.49
N ASN A 103 12.14 -8.55 -11.87
CA ASN A 103 13.10 -8.14 -10.87
C ASN A 103 12.70 -8.56 -9.44
N HIS A 104 11.76 -9.50 -9.29
CA HIS A 104 11.27 -10.04 -8.00
C HIS A 104 10.72 -8.96 -7.05
N PHE A 105 9.99 -8.00 -7.60
CA PHE A 105 9.39 -6.91 -6.86
C PHE A 105 7.92 -6.72 -7.26
N LEU A 106 7.01 -6.72 -6.29
CA LEU A 106 5.58 -6.60 -6.54
C LEU A 106 5.11 -5.16 -6.30
N VAL A 107 4.49 -4.59 -7.32
CA VAL A 107 3.88 -3.25 -7.28
C VAL A 107 2.52 -3.26 -7.97
N THR A 108 1.75 -2.20 -7.77
CA THR A 108 0.49 -1.99 -8.49
C THR A 108 0.64 -0.80 -9.45
N ALA A 109 0.29 -0.99 -10.72
CA ALA A 109 0.15 0.11 -11.67
C ALA A 109 -1.25 0.73 -11.56
N ILE A 110 -1.33 2.05 -11.57
CA ILE A 110 -2.59 2.81 -11.55
C ILE A 110 -2.56 3.81 -12.71
N GLY A 111 -3.57 3.73 -13.60
CA GLY A 111 -3.58 4.55 -14.79
C GLY A 111 -2.36 4.29 -15.67
N ALA A 112 -1.91 5.32 -16.37
CA ALA A 112 -0.83 5.21 -17.35
C ALA A 112 0.57 5.29 -16.72
N ASN A 113 0.75 6.09 -15.67
CA ASN A 113 2.08 6.50 -15.19
C ASN A 113 2.23 6.51 -13.65
N ILE A 114 1.39 5.81 -12.90
CA ILE A 114 1.51 5.76 -11.43
C ILE A 114 1.83 4.36 -10.96
N ILE A 115 2.88 4.23 -10.17
CA ILE A 115 3.21 3.02 -9.42
C ILE A 115 2.78 3.21 -7.96
N ARG A 116 1.96 2.29 -7.47
CA ARG A 116 1.51 2.27 -6.08
C ARG A 116 2.17 1.15 -5.29
N MET A 117 2.63 1.49 -4.12
CA MET A 117 3.20 0.56 -3.15
C MET A 117 2.52 0.70 -1.80
N VAL A 118 2.25 -0.43 -1.14
CA VAL A 118 1.67 -0.49 0.20
C VAL A 118 2.39 -1.62 0.95
N PRO A 119 3.63 -1.39 1.39
CA PRO A 119 4.39 -2.39 2.11
C PRO A 119 3.81 -2.63 3.52
N PRO A 120 4.23 -3.71 4.21
CA PRO A 120 3.86 -3.96 5.60
C PRO A 120 4.27 -2.81 6.53
N LEU A 121 3.48 -2.55 7.59
CA LEU A 121 3.80 -1.51 8.57
C LEU A 121 5.11 -1.76 9.33
N THR A 122 5.64 -2.98 9.27
CA THR A 122 6.87 -3.44 9.92
C THR A 122 8.12 -3.23 9.08
N ILE A 123 8.00 -2.68 7.86
CA ILE A 123 9.13 -2.43 6.96
C ILE A 123 10.17 -1.50 7.60
N ARG A 124 11.44 -1.69 7.26
CA ARG A 124 12.57 -0.90 7.75
C ARG A 124 13.17 -0.08 6.60
N GLU A 125 14.01 0.87 6.93
CA GLU A 125 14.72 1.71 5.95
C GLU A 125 15.54 0.87 4.95
N VAL A 126 16.24 -0.17 5.42
CA VAL A 126 17.02 -1.08 4.55
C VAL A 126 16.13 -1.82 3.52
N ASP A 127 14.91 -2.16 3.90
CA ASP A 127 13.97 -2.81 2.99
C ASP A 127 13.45 -1.81 1.94
N CYS A 128 13.36 -0.52 2.32
CA CYS A 128 13.04 0.58 1.39
C CYS A 128 14.16 0.82 0.38
N ASP A 129 15.43 0.77 0.81
CA ASP A 129 16.58 0.92 -0.08
C ASP A 129 16.59 -0.16 -1.16
N GLU A 130 16.31 -1.41 -0.78
CA GLU A 130 16.18 -2.51 -1.74
C GLU A 130 15.00 -2.28 -2.71
N ALA A 131 13.86 -1.81 -2.20
CA ALA A 131 12.70 -1.49 -3.03
C ALA A 131 13.00 -0.37 -4.03
N VAL A 132 13.70 0.70 -3.61
CA VAL A 132 14.15 1.80 -4.47
C VAL A 132 15.06 1.27 -5.57
N ALA A 133 16.06 0.45 -5.23
CA ALA A 133 16.99 -0.11 -6.20
C ALA A 133 16.28 -0.97 -7.26
N ARG A 134 15.36 -1.85 -6.86
CA ARG A 134 14.58 -2.72 -7.76
C ARG A 134 13.62 -1.92 -8.65
N LEU A 135 12.95 -0.91 -8.09
CA LEU A 135 12.04 -0.06 -8.83
C LEU A 135 12.81 0.80 -9.84
N SER A 136 13.93 1.43 -9.42
CA SER A 136 14.79 2.22 -10.31
C SER A 136 15.29 1.40 -11.50
N LYS A 137 15.77 0.18 -11.24
CA LYS A 137 16.17 -0.73 -12.30
C LYS A 137 15.03 -0.98 -13.29
N SER A 138 13.84 -1.28 -12.79
CA SER A 138 12.67 -1.60 -13.63
C SER A 138 12.18 -0.40 -14.45
N ILE A 139 12.26 0.82 -13.90
CA ILE A 139 11.93 2.05 -14.63
C ILE A 139 12.93 2.31 -15.73
N ASN A 140 14.23 2.18 -15.45
CA ASN A 140 15.28 2.39 -16.43
C ASN A 140 15.21 1.38 -17.59
N GLU A 141 14.92 0.11 -17.32
CA GLU A 141 14.71 -0.91 -18.36
C GLU A 141 13.58 -0.53 -19.31
N VAL A 142 12.48 0.01 -18.81
CA VAL A 142 11.35 0.48 -19.64
C VAL A 142 11.72 1.75 -20.41
N ALA A 143 12.40 2.70 -19.78
CA ALA A 143 12.84 3.95 -20.42
C ALA A 143 13.84 3.69 -21.57
N GLU A 144 14.66 2.66 -21.46
CA GLU A 144 15.63 2.23 -22.47
C GLU A 144 15.03 1.30 -23.55
N GLY A 145 13.75 0.94 -23.44
CA GLY A 145 13.05 0.09 -24.42
C GLY A 145 13.48 -1.40 -24.37
N LYS A 146 13.89 -1.89 -23.22
CA LYS A 146 14.35 -3.28 -22.99
C LYS A 146 13.23 -4.25 -22.65
#